data_71503c86576875ba48bd86e8901d78dc
#
_entry.id   71503c86576875ba48bd86e8901d78dc
#
_cell.length_a   1.000
_cell.length_b   1.000
_cell.length_c   1.000
_cell.angle_alpha   90.00
_cell.angle_beta   90.00
_cell.angle_gamma   90.00
#
_symmetry.space_group_name_H-M   'P 1'
#
loop_
_entity.id
_entity.type
_entity.pdbx_description
1 polymer ?
#
loop_
_entity_poly.entity_id
_entity_poly.type
_entity_poly.pdbx_seq_one_letter_code
_entity_poly.pdbx_strand_id
1 'polypeptide(L)'
;MQKSPWVKNAIAKADAHWQASKSTIEGKVFSDVQDSQGLQYVDVVMEGGGMLGIALVGYTYILEKAGIRFRKIAGTSAGAINALFLAAAGTPSTSKSEKLLGILANADFASFEDGEVYARKTVQRLLKGKGLLGSLALHPFDSIRTLRHLLKHKGLNPGDAFTEWLQTELKQLGITNTAQLNQRINQFPPLLYRGTPDSQIGNGEVALVAADITTETRAVFPAKAPLYYDNPSAVNPAEFVRASMSVPGFFKPYRVESIPQLSECNTVAENWRSIKGIGDPKRFFRDGFPKDIEFVDGGLVSNFPFDIFHRPIGTPKLPTLGIKLEVDLYQPKSDKLGRFAMGLISTCRNMLDNHVRASLNAEYHALVKEIPIDPTATGENPHWLDFSMPNHHCEHLFLAGVNAAIEFLNQGFHWEDYLVLRQPDSFYTGEKLA
;
A
#
# COMPACT_ATOMS: atom_id res chain seq x y z
N MET A 1 -8.42 -22.76 -7.61
CA MET A 1 -6.99 -22.79 -7.20
C MET A 1 -6.80 -23.71 -6.02
N GLN A 2 -5.85 -24.66 -6.11
CA GLN A 2 -5.53 -25.53 -4.97
C GLN A 2 -4.68 -24.72 -3.98
N LYS A 3 -5.19 -24.55 -2.74
CA LYS A 3 -4.47 -23.76 -1.73
C LYS A 3 -3.17 -24.46 -1.33
N SER A 4 -2.07 -23.71 -1.30
CA SER A 4 -0.81 -24.18 -0.75
C SER A 4 -1.01 -24.73 0.68
N PRO A 5 -0.30 -25.80 1.10
CA PRO A 5 -0.45 -26.39 2.43
C PRO A 5 -0.28 -25.40 3.57
N TRP A 6 0.67 -24.46 3.46
CA TRP A 6 0.90 -23.45 4.49
C TRP A 6 -0.27 -22.46 4.61
N VAL A 7 -0.96 -22.12 3.50
CA VAL A 7 -2.14 -21.26 3.52
C VAL A 7 -3.29 -21.89 4.31
N LYS A 8 -3.51 -23.20 4.10
CA LYS A 8 -4.53 -23.93 4.87
C LYS A 8 -4.24 -23.91 6.36
N ASN A 9 -2.97 -24.11 6.74
CA ASN A 9 -2.53 -24.07 8.12
C ASN A 9 -2.67 -22.66 8.73
N ALA A 10 -2.22 -21.63 8.01
CA ALA A 10 -2.34 -20.24 8.44
C ALA A 10 -3.80 -19.84 8.69
N ILE A 11 -4.70 -20.18 7.76
CA ILE A 11 -6.13 -19.91 7.91
C ILE A 11 -6.73 -20.67 9.08
N ALA A 12 -6.41 -21.95 9.26
CA ALA A 12 -6.92 -22.73 10.38
C ALA A 12 -6.49 -22.13 11.75
N LYS A 13 -5.24 -21.67 11.85
CA LYS A 13 -4.76 -20.96 13.06
C LYS A 13 -5.46 -19.61 13.25
N ALA A 14 -5.61 -18.83 12.17
CA ALA A 14 -6.33 -17.56 12.22
C ALA A 14 -7.79 -17.73 12.65
N ASP A 15 -8.46 -18.77 12.15
CA ASP A 15 -9.83 -19.10 12.54
C ASP A 15 -9.91 -19.53 14.02
N ALA A 16 -8.93 -20.26 14.53
CA ALA A 16 -8.86 -20.60 15.95
C ALA A 16 -8.69 -19.34 16.82
N HIS A 17 -7.79 -18.42 16.44
CA HIS A 17 -7.61 -17.13 17.15
C HIS A 17 -8.88 -16.28 17.10
N TRP A 18 -9.55 -16.23 15.94
CA TRP A 18 -10.83 -15.55 15.79
C TRP A 18 -11.89 -16.14 16.71
N GLN A 19 -12.08 -17.48 16.73
CA GLN A 19 -13.08 -18.13 17.57
C GLN A 19 -12.86 -17.85 19.06
N ALA A 20 -11.60 -17.81 19.51
CA ALA A 20 -11.26 -17.48 20.90
C ALA A 20 -11.63 -16.05 21.28
N SER A 21 -11.67 -15.11 20.32
CA SER A 21 -11.92 -13.69 20.55
C SER A 21 -13.29 -13.23 20.06
N LYS A 22 -14.02 -14.08 19.36
CA LYS A 22 -15.27 -13.72 18.68
C LYS A 22 -16.30 -13.11 19.63
N SER A 23 -16.52 -13.72 20.81
CA SER A 23 -17.53 -13.26 21.78
C SER A 23 -17.28 -11.86 22.32
N THR A 24 -16.05 -11.36 22.27
CA THR A 24 -15.68 -10.02 22.75
C THR A 24 -15.71 -8.96 21.64
N ILE A 25 -15.78 -9.38 20.39
CA ILE A 25 -15.77 -8.51 19.20
C ILE A 25 -17.16 -8.45 18.55
N GLU A 26 -17.86 -9.57 18.49
CA GLU A 26 -19.17 -9.69 17.84
C GLU A 26 -20.19 -8.75 18.48
N GLY A 27 -20.92 -8.02 17.63
CA GLY A 27 -21.91 -7.02 18.07
C GLY A 27 -21.36 -5.63 18.37
N LYS A 28 -20.04 -5.43 18.34
CA LYS A 28 -19.47 -4.08 18.45
C LYS A 28 -19.76 -3.23 17.21
N VAL A 29 -19.95 -1.94 17.45
CA VAL A 29 -20.11 -0.94 16.39
C VAL A 29 -18.74 -0.35 16.04
N PHE A 30 -18.32 -0.49 14.78
CA PHE A 30 -17.08 0.04 14.24
C PHE A 30 -17.32 1.16 13.21
N SER A 31 -18.57 1.36 12.78
CA SER A 31 -18.96 2.34 11.78
C SER A 31 -20.46 2.61 11.86
N ASP A 32 -20.89 3.85 11.62
CA ASP A 32 -22.30 4.21 11.46
C ASP A 32 -22.88 3.81 10.10
N VAL A 33 -22.01 3.33 9.17
CA VAL A 33 -22.42 2.91 7.82
C VAL A 33 -22.44 1.41 7.71
N GLN A 34 -23.61 0.86 7.36
CA GLN A 34 -23.80 -0.58 7.20
C GLN A 34 -24.76 -0.88 6.03
N ASP A 35 -24.78 -2.13 5.60
CA ASP A 35 -25.79 -2.63 4.67
C ASP A 35 -26.94 -3.34 5.39
N SER A 36 -27.91 -3.83 4.63
CA SER A 36 -29.07 -4.56 5.16
C SER A 36 -28.72 -5.89 5.83
N GLN A 37 -27.50 -6.40 5.63
CA GLN A 37 -27.00 -7.62 6.28
C GLN A 37 -26.23 -7.32 7.58
N GLY A 38 -26.09 -6.05 7.95
CA GLY A 38 -25.34 -5.61 9.12
C GLY A 38 -23.82 -5.57 8.91
N LEU A 39 -23.34 -5.69 7.67
CA LEU A 39 -21.92 -5.49 7.37
C LEU A 39 -21.58 -4.01 7.50
N GLN A 40 -20.52 -3.71 8.25
CA GLN A 40 -20.10 -2.35 8.57
C GLN A 40 -19.01 -1.88 7.59
N TYR A 41 -19.14 -0.67 7.06
CA TYR A 41 -18.23 -0.15 6.05
C TYR A 41 -17.25 0.86 6.65
N VAL A 42 -15.97 0.73 6.27
CA VAL A 42 -14.88 1.63 6.67
C VAL A 42 -14.03 2.00 5.44
N ASP A 43 -13.25 3.05 5.54
CA ASP A 43 -12.14 3.30 4.63
C ASP A 43 -10.87 2.68 5.23
N VAL A 44 -9.96 2.15 4.40
CA VAL A 44 -8.72 1.52 4.87
C VAL A 44 -7.50 2.04 4.13
N VAL A 45 -6.43 2.29 4.87
CA VAL A 45 -5.14 2.72 4.33
C VAL A 45 -4.05 1.77 4.81
N MET A 46 -3.23 1.28 3.88
CA MET A 46 -2.21 0.27 4.13
C MET A 46 -0.82 0.76 3.76
N GLU A 47 0.11 0.57 4.68
CA GLU A 47 1.52 0.94 4.53
C GLU A 47 2.25 0.08 3.50
N GLY A 48 3.31 0.64 2.89
CA GLY A 48 4.27 -0.09 2.08
C GLY A 48 5.28 -0.87 2.93
N GLY A 49 5.70 -2.05 2.45
CA GLY A 49 6.64 -2.88 3.22
C GLY A 49 7.14 -4.14 2.51
N GLY A 50 7.07 -4.21 1.18
CA GLY A 50 7.55 -5.37 0.42
C GLY A 50 6.90 -6.68 0.89
N MET A 51 7.70 -7.71 1.10
CA MET A 51 7.22 -9.04 1.52
C MET A 51 6.51 -9.03 2.89
N LEU A 52 6.78 -8.04 3.75
CA LEU A 52 6.08 -7.88 5.03
C LEU A 52 4.59 -7.55 4.85
N GLY A 53 4.19 -7.11 3.65
CA GLY A 53 2.79 -6.85 3.29
C GLY A 53 1.83 -8.05 3.42
N ILE A 54 2.35 -9.28 3.61
CA ILE A 54 1.55 -10.46 3.96
C ILE A 54 0.84 -10.26 5.30
N ALA A 55 1.44 -9.51 6.24
CA ALA A 55 0.81 -9.18 7.52
C ALA A 55 -0.44 -8.32 7.35
N LEU A 56 -0.47 -7.42 6.34
CA LEU A 56 -1.65 -6.62 6.03
C LEU A 56 -2.85 -7.51 5.63
N VAL A 57 -2.59 -8.64 4.95
CA VAL A 57 -3.64 -9.61 4.58
C VAL A 57 -4.22 -10.29 5.81
N GLY A 58 -3.38 -10.67 6.78
CA GLY A 58 -3.83 -11.23 8.06
C GLY A 58 -4.73 -10.27 8.83
N TYR A 59 -4.36 -8.99 8.83
CA TYR A 59 -5.15 -7.95 9.47
C TYR A 59 -6.52 -7.78 8.79
N THR A 60 -6.55 -7.60 7.47
CA THR A 60 -7.82 -7.45 6.72
C THR A 60 -8.68 -8.70 6.79
N TYR A 61 -8.09 -9.89 6.89
CA TYR A 61 -8.82 -11.15 7.09
C TYR A 61 -9.68 -11.10 8.36
N ILE A 62 -9.13 -10.63 9.47
CA ILE A 62 -9.89 -10.52 10.73
C ILE A 62 -10.92 -9.40 10.67
N LEU A 63 -10.62 -8.25 10.05
CA LEU A 63 -11.64 -7.22 9.83
C LEU A 63 -12.85 -7.79 9.08
N GLU A 64 -12.60 -8.59 8.03
CA GLU A 64 -13.69 -9.22 7.27
C GLU A 64 -14.45 -10.29 8.07
N LYS A 65 -13.78 -11.04 8.97
CA LYS A 65 -14.43 -11.97 9.90
C LYS A 65 -15.31 -11.24 10.92
N ALA A 66 -14.93 -10.05 11.34
CA ALA A 66 -15.73 -9.18 12.22
C ALA A 66 -16.92 -8.48 11.52
N GLY A 67 -17.17 -8.79 10.25
CA GLY A 67 -18.26 -8.17 9.48
C GLY A 67 -17.91 -6.78 8.93
N ILE A 68 -16.66 -6.37 8.97
CA ILE A 68 -16.20 -5.10 8.42
C ILE A 68 -15.91 -5.25 6.92
N ARG A 69 -16.27 -4.25 6.13
CA ARG A 69 -16.06 -4.17 4.68
C ARG A 69 -15.43 -2.84 4.31
N PHE A 70 -14.77 -2.82 3.16
CA PHE A 70 -13.98 -1.68 2.74
C PHE A 70 -14.71 -0.89 1.65
N ARG A 71 -15.01 0.40 1.94
CA ARG A 71 -15.59 1.32 0.98
C ARG A 71 -14.50 1.94 0.10
N LYS A 72 -13.49 2.53 0.73
CA LYS A 72 -12.31 3.07 0.05
C LYS A 72 -11.06 2.36 0.53
N ILE A 73 -10.12 2.12 -0.38
CA ILE A 73 -8.93 1.35 -0.10
C ILE A 73 -7.71 2.08 -0.67
N ALA A 74 -6.77 2.45 0.18
CA ALA A 74 -5.52 3.08 -0.24
C ALA A 74 -4.30 2.25 0.16
N GLY A 75 -3.22 2.40 -0.58
CA GLY A 75 -1.95 1.80 -0.20
C GLY A 75 -0.78 2.26 -1.05
N THR A 76 0.41 2.01 -0.53
CA THR A 76 1.69 2.27 -1.17
C THR A 76 2.47 0.97 -1.28
N SER A 77 3.15 0.73 -2.40
CA SER A 77 4.03 -0.44 -2.57
C SER A 77 3.28 -1.75 -2.27
N ALA A 78 3.71 -2.55 -1.29
CA ALA A 78 2.98 -3.74 -0.85
C ALA A 78 1.52 -3.44 -0.43
N GLY A 79 1.27 -2.30 0.21
CA GLY A 79 -0.08 -1.82 0.49
C GLY A 79 -0.88 -1.56 -0.77
N ALA A 80 -0.25 -1.11 -1.87
CA ALA A 80 -0.91 -0.92 -3.16
C ALA A 80 -1.30 -2.26 -3.82
N ILE A 81 -0.47 -3.31 -3.68
CA ILE A 81 -0.82 -4.66 -4.12
C ILE A 81 -2.06 -5.15 -3.37
N ASN A 82 -2.05 -5.04 -2.04
CA ASN A 82 -3.19 -5.42 -1.20
C ASN A 82 -4.45 -4.63 -1.56
N ALA A 83 -4.33 -3.30 -1.72
CA ALA A 83 -5.44 -2.42 -2.09
C ALA A 83 -6.06 -2.81 -3.42
N LEU A 84 -5.22 -3.05 -4.45
CA LEU A 84 -5.70 -3.45 -5.77
C LEU A 84 -6.44 -4.79 -5.74
N PHE A 85 -5.89 -5.82 -5.09
CA PHE A 85 -6.54 -7.12 -5.03
C PHE A 85 -7.78 -7.11 -4.15
N LEU A 86 -7.81 -6.39 -3.03
CA LEU A 86 -9.02 -6.20 -2.22
C LEU A 86 -10.12 -5.49 -3.00
N ALA A 87 -9.77 -4.58 -3.92
CA ALA A 87 -10.72 -3.93 -4.81
C ALA A 87 -11.21 -4.85 -5.94
N ALA A 88 -10.31 -5.68 -6.49
CA ALA A 88 -10.57 -6.50 -7.68
C ALA A 88 -11.21 -7.85 -7.39
N ALA A 89 -10.94 -8.47 -6.24
CA ALA A 89 -11.23 -9.88 -5.95
C ALA A 89 -12.72 -10.19 -5.73
N GLY A 90 -13.58 -9.17 -5.63
CA GLY A 90 -15.03 -9.33 -5.45
C GLY A 90 -15.74 -7.98 -5.28
N THR A 91 -17.05 -8.00 -5.08
CA THR A 91 -17.83 -6.80 -4.75
C THR A 91 -17.49 -6.29 -3.34
N PRO A 92 -17.80 -5.02 -3.00
CA PRO A 92 -17.49 -4.47 -1.68
C PRO A 92 -18.07 -5.26 -0.50
N SER A 93 -19.21 -5.93 -0.65
CA SER A 93 -19.85 -6.73 0.40
C SER A 93 -19.21 -8.10 0.63
N THR A 94 -18.36 -8.59 -0.28
CA THR A 94 -17.74 -9.92 -0.15
C THR A 94 -16.44 -9.88 0.63
N SER A 95 -16.11 -10.98 1.35
CA SER A 95 -14.78 -11.18 1.94
C SER A 95 -13.78 -11.58 0.86
N LYS A 96 -12.58 -11.00 0.89
CA LYS A 96 -11.58 -11.08 -0.19
C LYS A 96 -10.18 -11.47 0.30
N SER A 97 -9.88 -11.25 1.57
CA SER A 97 -8.54 -11.45 2.14
C SER A 97 -8.06 -12.89 2.04
N GLU A 98 -8.94 -13.88 2.20
CA GLU A 98 -8.57 -15.29 2.00
C GLU A 98 -8.16 -15.60 0.55
N LYS A 99 -8.90 -15.03 -0.42
CA LYS A 99 -8.57 -15.16 -1.84
C LYS A 99 -7.26 -14.46 -2.16
N LEU A 100 -7.05 -13.28 -1.60
CA LEU A 100 -5.80 -12.53 -1.73
C LEU A 100 -4.61 -13.32 -1.17
N LEU A 101 -4.73 -13.91 0.03
CA LEU A 101 -3.69 -14.77 0.57
C LEU A 101 -3.35 -15.91 -0.38
N GLY A 102 -4.37 -16.54 -1.00
CA GLY A 102 -4.17 -17.61 -1.98
C GLY A 102 -3.44 -17.13 -3.24
N ILE A 103 -3.73 -15.92 -3.74
CA ILE A 103 -3.05 -15.30 -4.88
C ILE A 103 -1.56 -15.08 -4.55
N LEU A 104 -1.28 -14.44 -3.42
CA LEU A 104 0.09 -14.17 -2.99
C LEU A 104 0.88 -15.45 -2.72
N ALA A 105 0.27 -16.46 -2.12
CA ALA A 105 0.92 -17.72 -1.79
C ALA A 105 1.28 -18.58 -3.02
N ASN A 106 0.63 -18.35 -4.15
CA ASN A 106 0.92 -19.03 -5.41
C ASN A 106 1.82 -18.19 -6.34
N ALA A 107 2.19 -16.97 -5.92
CA ALA A 107 3.13 -16.15 -6.67
C ALA A 107 4.55 -16.71 -6.56
N ASP A 108 5.24 -16.82 -7.69
CA ASP A 108 6.69 -17.04 -7.70
C ASP A 108 7.41 -15.70 -7.53
N PHE A 109 7.46 -15.21 -6.28
CA PHE A 109 8.10 -13.95 -5.98
C PHE A 109 9.56 -13.88 -6.44
N ALA A 110 10.28 -15.01 -6.42
CA ALA A 110 11.69 -15.07 -6.88
C ALA A 110 11.81 -14.73 -8.37
N SER A 111 10.77 -14.97 -9.19
CA SER A 111 10.76 -14.62 -10.60
C SER A 111 10.72 -13.10 -10.84
N PHE A 112 10.29 -12.30 -9.84
CA PHE A 112 10.25 -10.84 -9.94
C PHE A 112 11.66 -10.20 -9.90
N GLU A 113 12.67 -10.97 -9.46
CA GLU A 113 14.08 -10.64 -9.70
C GLU A 113 14.43 -10.95 -11.16
N ASP A 114 13.76 -10.31 -12.13
CA ASP A 114 13.86 -10.55 -13.57
C ASP A 114 15.07 -9.89 -14.23
N GLY A 115 16.00 -9.37 -13.43
CA GLY A 115 17.25 -8.77 -13.86
C GLY A 115 18.32 -9.80 -14.28
N GLU A 116 19.44 -9.27 -14.76
CA GLU A 116 20.59 -10.05 -15.19
C GLU A 116 21.16 -10.92 -14.05
N VAL A 117 21.60 -12.14 -14.37
CA VAL A 117 22.08 -13.14 -13.39
C VAL A 117 23.16 -12.60 -12.47
N TYR A 118 24.10 -11.78 -12.99
CA TYR A 118 25.17 -11.17 -12.19
C TYR A 118 24.60 -10.14 -11.19
N ALA A 119 23.56 -9.40 -11.57
CA ALA A 119 22.89 -8.42 -10.71
C ALA A 119 22.16 -9.11 -9.57
N ARG A 120 21.37 -10.15 -9.85
CA ARG A 120 20.69 -10.99 -8.84
C ARG A 120 21.67 -11.56 -7.82
N LYS A 121 22.74 -12.19 -8.28
CA LYS A 121 23.78 -12.73 -7.38
C LYS A 121 24.41 -11.65 -6.49
N THR A 122 24.63 -10.45 -7.02
CA THR A 122 25.18 -9.34 -6.23
C THR A 122 24.21 -8.85 -5.18
N VAL A 123 22.90 -8.69 -5.51
CA VAL A 123 21.85 -8.33 -4.55
C VAL A 123 21.73 -9.37 -3.44
N GLN A 124 21.64 -10.65 -3.78
CA GLN A 124 21.53 -11.72 -2.77
C GLN A 124 22.74 -11.77 -1.83
N ARG A 125 23.97 -11.46 -2.33
CA ARG A 125 25.16 -11.35 -1.47
C ARG A 125 25.10 -10.14 -0.53
N LEU A 126 24.55 -9.02 -1.00
CA LEU A 126 24.36 -7.82 -0.20
C LEU A 126 23.30 -8.04 0.90
N LEU A 127 22.19 -8.70 0.57
CA LEU A 127 21.14 -9.07 1.52
C LEU A 127 21.65 -10.03 2.61
N LYS A 128 22.57 -10.96 2.25
CA LYS A 128 23.24 -11.88 3.20
C LYS A 128 24.35 -11.22 4.03
N GLY A 129 24.42 -9.90 4.09
CA GLY A 129 25.36 -9.16 4.95
C GLY A 129 26.81 -9.09 4.44
N LYS A 130 27.12 -9.65 3.25
CA LYS A 130 28.42 -9.46 2.60
C LYS A 130 28.43 -8.06 1.99
N GLY A 131 29.01 -7.10 2.69
CA GLY A 131 29.05 -5.70 2.24
C GLY A 131 29.59 -5.53 0.82
N LEU A 132 29.26 -4.40 0.17
CA LEU A 132 29.66 -4.08 -1.21
C LEU A 132 31.17 -4.29 -1.45
N LEU A 133 32.02 -3.89 -0.51
CA LEU A 133 33.47 -4.10 -0.57
C LEU A 133 33.88 -5.59 -0.55
N GLY A 134 33.19 -6.42 0.25
CA GLY A 134 33.44 -7.86 0.25
C GLY A 134 32.98 -8.52 -1.07
N SER A 135 31.87 -8.04 -1.65
CA SER A 135 31.39 -8.50 -2.96
C SER A 135 32.33 -8.04 -4.09
N LEU A 136 32.86 -6.80 -4.04
CA LEU A 136 33.86 -6.27 -4.97
C LEU A 136 35.17 -7.04 -4.90
N ALA A 137 35.66 -7.38 -3.72
CA ALA A 137 36.89 -8.11 -3.53
C ALA A 137 36.82 -9.55 -4.05
N LEU A 138 35.70 -10.23 -3.84
CA LEU A 138 35.52 -11.63 -4.25
C LEU A 138 35.04 -11.80 -5.70
N HIS A 139 34.31 -10.82 -6.25
CA HIS A 139 33.69 -10.87 -7.58
C HIS A 139 33.74 -9.50 -8.26
N PRO A 140 34.92 -8.95 -8.58
CA PRO A 140 35.07 -7.57 -9.07
C PRO A 140 34.36 -7.33 -10.40
N PHE A 141 34.38 -8.28 -11.32
CA PHE A 141 33.72 -8.13 -12.63
C PHE A 141 32.21 -8.05 -12.53
N ASP A 142 31.56 -8.92 -11.74
CA ASP A 142 30.12 -8.91 -11.53
C ASP A 142 29.70 -7.62 -10.83
N SER A 143 30.44 -7.18 -9.84
CA SER A 143 30.15 -5.97 -9.06
C SER A 143 30.27 -4.70 -9.90
N ILE A 144 31.33 -4.58 -10.72
CA ILE A 144 31.53 -3.45 -11.66
C ILE A 144 30.40 -3.45 -12.72
N ARG A 145 30.07 -4.62 -13.26
CA ARG A 145 29.01 -4.76 -14.25
C ARG A 145 27.64 -4.39 -13.66
N THR A 146 27.36 -4.84 -12.45
CA THR A 146 26.15 -4.49 -11.70
C THR A 146 26.06 -2.98 -11.46
N LEU A 147 27.17 -2.35 -11.02
CA LEU A 147 27.22 -0.91 -10.79
C LEU A 147 26.98 -0.12 -12.10
N ARG A 148 27.63 -0.51 -13.19
CA ARG A 148 27.41 0.12 -14.51
C ARG A 148 25.95 -0.04 -14.96
N HIS A 149 25.36 -1.22 -14.77
CA HIS A 149 23.96 -1.48 -15.09
C HIS A 149 23.04 -0.58 -14.27
N LEU A 150 23.27 -0.50 -12.95
CA LEU A 150 22.50 0.35 -12.04
C LEU A 150 22.58 1.84 -12.42
N LEU A 151 23.79 2.33 -12.72
CA LEU A 151 23.97 3.73 -13.14
C LEU A 151 23.27 4.03 -14.47
N LYS A 152 23.28 3.07 -15.41
CA LYS A 152 22.65 3.24 -16.72
C LYS A 152 21.11 3.13 -16.65
N HIS A 153 20.59 2.17 -15.89
CA HIS A 153 19.17 1.79 -15.90
C HIS A 153 18.42 2.19 -14.62
N LYS A 154 19.09 2.80 -13.63
CA LYS A 154 18.54 3.26 -12.35
C LYS A 154 17.91 2.15 -11.50
N GLY A 155 17.99 0.88 -11.92
CA GLY A 155 17.44 -0.29 -11.24
C GLY A 155 18.00 -1.58 -11.83
N LEU A 156 17.99 -2.66 -11.05
CA LEU A 156 18.57 -3.95 -11.41
C LEU A 156 17.58 -4.85 -12.15
N ASN A 157 16.29 -4.76 -11.80
CA ASN A 157 15.23 -5.61 -12.35
C ASN A 157 14.30 -4.77 -13.23
N PRO A 158 13.95 -5.21 -14.44
CA PRO A 158 12.96 -4.55 -15.29
C PRO A 158 11.59 -4.43 -14.63
N GLY A 159 11.15 -5.48 -13.94
CA GLY A 159 9.83 -5.58 -13.29
C GLY A 159 8.73 -6.01 -14.25
N ASP A 160 9.08 -6.56 -15.40
CA ASP A 160 8.16 -7.04 -16.40
C ASP A 160 7.44 -8.30 -15.90
N ALA A 161 8.18 -9.25 -15.30
CA ALA A 161 7.60 -10.45 -14.71
C ALA A 161 6.57 -10.15 -13.62
N PHE A 162 6.83 -9.12 -12.79
CA PHE A 162 5.88 -8.65 -11.78
C PHE A 162 4.62 -8.07 -12.42
N THR A 163 4.77 -7.25 -13.47
CA THR A 163 3.63 -6.65 -14.19
C THR A 163 2.77 -7.72 -14.86
N GLU A 164 3.39 -8.68 -15.55
CA GLU A 164 2.71 -9.80 -16.20
C GLU A 164 1.94 -10.68 -15.20
N TRP A 165 2.53 -10.95 -14.05
CA TRP A 165 1.85 -11.66 -12.96
C TRP A 165 0.61 -10.90 -12.50
N LEU A 166 0.73 -9.59 -12.20
CA LEU A 166 -0.42 -8.78 -11.79
C LEU A 166 -1.53 -8.77 -12.84
N GLN A 167 -1.17 -8.55 -14.11
CA GLN A 167 -2.14 -8.54 -15.21
C GLN A 167 -2.84 -9.90 -15.35
N THR A 168 -2.10 -11.00 -15.18
CA THR A 168 -2.65 -12.37 -15.25
C THR A 168 -3.64 -12.61 -14.12
N GLU A 169 -3.29 -12.27 -12.89
CA GLU A 169 -4.19 -12.44 -11.73
C GLU A 169 -5.41 -11.53 -11.83
N LEU A 170 -5.25 -10.28 -12.23
CA LEU A 170 -6.37 -9.37 -12.46
C LEU A 170 -7.32 -9.87 -13.54
N LYS A 171 -6.78 -10.41 -14.64
CA LYS A 171 -7.58 -11.02 -15.73
C LYS A 171 -8.40 -12.21 -15.22
N GLN A 172 -7.84 -13.06 -14.35
CA GLN A 172 -8.59 -14.15 -13.71
C GLN A 172 -9.72 -13.63 -12.81
N LEU A 173 -9.57 -12.43 -12.24
CA LEU A 173 -10.59 -11.72 -11.47
C LEU A 173 -11.60 -10.96 -12.35
N GLY A 174 -11.43 -10.96 -13.67
CA GLY A 174 -12.28 -10.23 -14.62
C GLY A 174 -12.00 -8.74 -14.67
N ILE A 175 -10.79 -8.32 -14.34
CA ILE A 175 -10.32 -6.93 -14.42
C ILE A 175 -9.17 -6.85 -15.42
N THR A 176 -9.35 -6.11 -16.49
CA THR A 176 -8.32 -5.87 -17.51
C THR A 176 -8.04 -4.39 -17.74
N ASN A 177 -8.91 -3.51 -17.20
CA ASN A 177 -8.76 -2.07 -17.31
C ASN A 177 -9.36 -1.34 -16.10
N THR A 178 -9.04 -0.06 -15.99
CA THR A 178 -9.47 0.81 -14.89
C THR A 178 -10.98 1.01 -14.83
N ALA A 179 -11.67 1.04 -15.98
CA ALA A 179 -13.13 1.17 -15.99
C ALA A 179 -13.81 -0.01 -15.30
N GLN A 180 -13.35 -1.25 -15.55
CA GLN A 180 -13.87 -2.45 -14.89
C GLN A 180 -13.58 -2.47 -13.39
N LEU A 181 -12.38 -2.00 -12.98
CA LEU A 181 -12.06 -1.85 -11.56
C LEU A 181 -13.00 -0.85 -10.89
N ASN A 182 -13.20 0.32 -11.49
CA ASN A 182 -14.10 1.35 -10.97
C ASN A 182 -15.55 0.85 -10.90
N GLN A 183 -16.00 0.10 -11.90
CA GLN A 183 -17.31 -0.54 -11.85
C GLN A 183 -17.41 -1.53 -10.68
N ARG A 184 -16.39 -2.37 -10.47
CA ARG A 184 -16.36 -3.39 -9.41
C ARG A 184 -16.44 -2.79 -8.02
N ILE A 185 -15.62 -1.77 -7.73
CA ILE A 185 -15.57 -1.14 -6.40
C ILE A 185 -16.81 -0.32 -6.07
N ASN A 186 -17.67 -0.04 -7.04
CA ASN A 186 -18.92 0.69 -6.86
C ASN A 186 -20.16 -0.21 -6.84
N GLN A 187 -19.99 -1.54 -6.84
CA GLN A 187 -21.10 -2.50 -6.72
C GLN A 187 -21.51 -2.71 -5.25
N PHE A 188 -21.84 -1.61 -4.56
CA PHE A 188 -22.35 -1.68 -3.20
C PHE A 188 -23.81 -2.14 -3.16
N PRO A 189 -24.22 -2.89 -2.12
CA PRO A 189 -25.63 -2.94 -1.74
C PRO A 189 -26.07 -1.54 -1.26
N PRO A 190 -27.38 -1.30 -1.11
CA PRO A 190 -27.84 -0.07 -0.49
C PRO A 190 -27.21 0.13 0.89
N LEU A 191 -26.52 1.26 1.09
CA LEU A 191 -25.86 1.60 2.34
C LEU A 191 -26.80 2.45 3.22
N LEU A 192 -26.76 2.17 4.50
CA LEU A 192 -27.54 2.82 5.53
C LEU A 192 -26.60 3.61 6.45
N TYR A 193 -26.97 4.85 6.77
CA TYR A 193 -26.35 5.62 7.84
C TYR A 193 -27.25 5.58 9.06
N ARG A 194 -26.81 4.95 10.13
CA ARG A 194 -27.62 4.75 11.36
C ARG A 194 -29.02 4.19 11.06
N GLY A 195 -29.08 3.19 10.18
CA GLY A 195 -30.31 2.51 9.81
C GLY A 195 -31.15 3.21 8.72
N THR A 196 -30.79 4.42 8.28
CA THR A 196 -31.49 5.17 7.24
C THR A 196 -30.71 5.16 5.92
N PRO A 197 -31.35 4.91 4.75
CA PRO A 197 -30.69 4.99 3.46
C PRO A 197 -30.07 6.37 3.23
N ASP A 198 -28.80 6.41 2.85
CA ASP A 198 -28.07 7.65 2.62
C ASP A 198 -27.25 7.58 1.33
N SER A 199 -27.72 8.29 0.31
CA SER A 199 -27.04 8.42 -0.98
C SER A 199 -25.76 9.27 -0.93
N GLN A 200 -25.51 9.99 0.16
CA GLN A 200 -24.34 10.87 0.33
C GLN A 200 -23.12 10.14 0.93
N ILE A 201 -23.22 8.84 1.20
CA ILE A 201 -22.07 8.03 1.67
C ILE A 201 -20.95 8.02 0.63
N GLY A 202 -21.28 8.25 -0.63
CA GLY A 202 -20.35 8.37 -1.73
C GLY A 202 -19.94 7.03 -2.33
N ASN A 203 -19.08 7.10 -3.35
CA ASN A 203 -18.63 5.95 -4.10
C ASN A 203 -17.42 5.26 -3.46
N GLY A 204 -17.19 4.02 -3.85
CA GLY A 204 -15.94 3.33 -3.61
C GLY A 204 -14.78 4.00 -4.34
N GLU A 205 -13.58 3.88 -3.77
CA GLU A 205 -12.37 4.46 -4.34
C GLU A 205 -11.17 3.57 -4.04
N VAL A 206 -10.28 3.44 -5.02
CA VAL A 206 -8.95 2.87 -4.84
C VAL A 206 -7.93 3.98 -5.03
N ALA A 207 -6.95 4.05 -4.11
CA ALA A 207 -5.86 5.01 -4.19
C ALA A 207 -4.51 4.29 -4.07
N LEU A 208 -3.79 4.21 -5.20
CA LEU A 208 -2.48 3.56 -5.32
C LEU A 208 -1.42 4.65 -5.47
N VAL A 209 -0.48 4.73 -4.53
CA VAL A 209 0.46 5.85 -4.45
C VAL A 209 1.77 5.50 -5.13
N ALA A 210 2.23 6.40 -6.01
CA ALA A 210 3.56 6.36 -6.63
C ALA A 210 4.24 7.74 -6.51
N ALA A 211 5.56 7.79 -6.61
CA ALA A 211 6.33 9.02 -6.67
C ALA A 211 6.66 9.35 -8.14
N ASP A 212 6.12 10.44 -8.65
CA ASP A 212 6.48 11.02 -9.94
C ASP A 212 7.74 11.87 -9.73
N ILE A 213 8.89 11.35 -10.14
CA ILE A 213 10.20 12.03 -9.97
C ILE A 213 10.50 13.03 -11.09
N THR A 214 9.70 13.04 -12.16
CA THR A 214 9.84 14.00 -13.25
C THR A 214 9.21 15.36 -12.88
N THR A 215 8.05 15.30 -12.22
CA THR A 215 7.34 16.49 -11.76
C THR A 215 7.40 16.71 -10.25
N GLU A 216 8.23 15.91 -9.55
CA GLU A 216 8.49 15.99 -8.11
C GLU A 216 7.22 15.98 -7.26
N THR A 217 6.27 15.05 -7.58
CA THR A 217 4.97 15.03 -6.91
C THR A 217 4.51 13.62 -6.56
N ARG A 218 3.58 13.55 -5.61
CA ARG A 218 2.85 12.34 -5.27
C ARG A 218 1.77 12.07 -6.34
N ALA A 219 1.89 10.99 -7.07
CA ALA A 219 0.84 10.47 -7.93
C ALA A 219 -0.09 9.54 -7.13
N VAL A 220 -1.41 9.70 -7.31
CA VAL A 220 -2.44 8.85 -6.69
C VAL A 220 -3.29 8.29 -7.81
N PHE A 221 -3.15 7.00 -8.08
CA PHE A 221 -3.85 6.30 -9.14
C PHE A 221 -5.13 5.60 -8.61
N PRO A 222 -6.19 5.51 -9.46
CA PRO A 222 -6.31 6.05 -10.81
C PRO A 222 -6.69 7.54 -10.88
N ALA A 223 -6.94 8.22 -9.76
CA ALA A 223 -7.46 9.61 -9.76
C ALA A 223 -6.61 10.59 -10.58
N LYS A 224 -5.28 10.47 -10.55
CA LYS A 224 -4.35 11.31 -11.32
C LYS A 224 -3.96 10.72 -12.69
N ALA A 225 -4.50 9.57 -13.09
CA ALA A 225 -4.20 8.95 -14.38
C ALA A 225 -4.46 9.88 -15.59
N PRO A 226 -5.47 10.79 -15.59
CA PRO A 226 -5.67 11.74 -16.68
C PRO A 226 -4.51 12.69 -16.96
N LEU A 227 -3.54 12.81 -16.05
CA LEU A 227 -2.32 13.60 -16.28
C LEU A 227 -1.32 12.87 -17.18
N TYR A 228 -1.38 11.55 -17.24
CA TYR A 228 -0.36 10.68 -17.78
C TYR A 228 -0.82 9.81 -18.96
N TYR A 229 -2.12 9.65 -19.14
CA TYR A 229 -2.69 8.77 -20.15
C TYR A 229 -3.84 9.44 -20.90
N ASP A 230 -3.87 9.32 -22.23
CA ASP A 230 -4.96 9.84 -23.08
C ASP A 230 -6.30 9.14 -22.77
N ASN A 231 -6.27 7.85 -22.50
CA ASN A 231 -7.43 7.07 -22.10
C ASN A 231 -7.20 6.37 -20.74
N PRO A 232 -7.35 7.09 -19.63
CA PRO A 232 -7.11 6.54 -18.29
C PRO A 232 -7.98 5.32 -17.96
N SER A 233 -9.20 5.27 -18.52
CA SER A 233 -10.15 4.18 -18.31
C SER A 233 -9.71 2.85 -18.93
N ALA A 234 -8.90 2.90 -19.98
CA ALA A 234 -8.38 1.73 -20.67
C ALA A 234 -7.10 1.17 -20.06
N VAL A 235 -6.41 1.93 -19.19
CA VAL A 235 -5.17 1.50 -18.56
C VAL A 235 -5.43 0.28 -17.67
N ASN A 236 -4.54 -0.73 -17.76
CA ASN A 236 -4.59 -1.86 -16.85
C ASN A 236 -4.14 -1.42 -15.45
N PRO A 237 -4.92 -1.66 -14.37
CA PRO A 237 -4.53 -1.23 -13.03
C PRO A 237 -3.20 -1.81 -12.52
N ALA A 238 -2.69 -2.87 -13.11
CA ALA A 238 -1.36 -3.42 -12.83
C ALA A 238 -0.26 -2.38 -13.06
N GLU A 239 -0.41 -1.50 -14.04
CA GLU A 239 0.56 -0.43 -14.35
C GLU A 239 0.71 0.56 -13.18
N PHE A 240 -0.39 0.86 -12.49
CA PHE A 240 -0.38 1.74 -11.33
C PHE A 240 0.36 1.13 -10.14
N VAL A 241 0.17 -0.18 -9.93
CA VAL A 241 0.91 -0.91 -8.89
C VAL A 241 2.37 -1.08 -9.30
N ARG A 242 2.66 -1.32 -10.60
CA ARG A 242 4.03 -1.37 -11.10
C ARG A 242 4.77 -0.04 -10.83
N ALA A 243 4.12 1.10 -11.04
CA ALA A 243 4.66 2.41 -10.68
C ALA A 243 4.91 2.52 -9.17
N SER A 244 3.92 2.12 -8.35
CA SER A 244 3.98 2.15 -6.88
C SER A 244 5.05 1.23 -6.27
N MET A 245 5.42 0.16 -6.97
CA MET A 245 6.42 -0.85 -6.54
C MET A 245 7.81 -0.62 -7.13
N SER A 246 8.06 0.48 -7.84
CA SER A 246 9.34 0.77 -8.48
C SER A 246 10.40 1.20 -7.45
N VAL A 247 10.76 0.31 -6.52
CA VAL A 247 11.76 0.56 -5.47
C VAL A 247 13.09 0.97 -6.09
N PRO A 248 13.60 2.19 -5.79
CA PRO A 248 14.83 2.69 -6.38
C PRO A 248 16.01 1.75 -6.17
N GLY A 249 16.74 1.49 -7.25
CA GLY A 249 17.90 0.58 -7.25
C GLY A 249 17.51 -0.90 -7.39
N PHE A 250 16.37 -1.34 -6.90
CA PHE A 250 15.89 -2.71 -7.06
C PHE A 250 15.13 -2.89 -8.39
N PHE A 251 14.05 -2.15 -8.60
CA PHE A 251 13.37 -2.08 -9.88
C PHE A 251 13.79 -0.84 -10.68
N LYS A 252 13.79 -0.96 -12.03
CA LYS A 252 13.87 0.20 -12.90
C LYS A 252 12.66 1.11 -12.64
N PRO A 253 12.84 2.46 -12.71
CA PRO A 253 11.70 3.37 -12.68
C PRO A 253 10.66 2.96 -13.72
N TYR A 254 9.39 3.00 -13.33
CA TYR A 254 8.30 2.80 -14.28
C TYR A 254 8.14 4.05 -15.13
N ARG A 255 8.17 3.89 -16.46
CA ARG A 255 8.11 5.00 -17.39
C ARG A 255 6.81 5.01 -18.17
N VAL A 256 6.14 6.13 -18.18
CA VAL A 256 5.03 6.41 -19.08
C VAL A 256 5.55 7.33 -20.18
N GLU A 257 5.54 6.82 -21.39
CA GLU A 257 6.00 7.52 -22.58
C GLU A 257 4.85 8.27 -23.26
N SER A 258 5.18 9.41 -23.90
CA SER A 258 4.24 10.17 -24.69
C SER A 258 2.97 10.59 -23.94
N ILE A 259 3.16 11.22 -22.76
CA ILE A 259 2.01 11.74 -22.00
C ILE A 259 1.24 12.81 -22.79
N PRO A 260 -0.06 13.04 -22.47
CA PRO A 260 -0.86 14.09 -23.12
C PRO A 260 -0.17 15.46 -23.08
N GLN A 261 0.00 16.11 -24.24
CA GLN A 261 0.77 17.33 -24.36
C GLN A 261 -0.10 18.60 -24.23
N LEU A 262 0.45 19.67 -23.64
CA LEU A 262 -0.29 20.93 -23.40
C LEU A 262 -0.74 21.62 -24.69
N SER A 263 -0.04 21.37 -25.82
CA SER A 263 -0.36 21.98 -27.11
C SER A 263 -1.54 21.32 -27.82
N GLU A 264 -1.95 20.13 -27.39
CA GLU A 264 -2.92 19.30 -28.11
C GLU A 264 -4.36 19.52 -27.64
N CYS A 265 -4.55 19.95 -26.38
CA CYS A 265 -5.88 20.10 -25.81
C CYS A 265 -5.89 21.02 -24.58
N ASN A 266 -6.85 21.92 -24.48
CA ASN A 266 -7.09 22.74 -23.28
C ASN A 266 -7.36 21.88 -22.04
N THR A 267 -8.01 20.72 -22.21
CA THR A 267 -8.32 19.77 -21.13
C THR A 267 -7.07 19.27 -20.41
N VAL A 268 -5.96 19.08 -21.12
CA VAL A 268 -4.68 18.69 -20.49
C VAL A 268 -4.21 19.75 -19.50
N ALA A 269 -4.22 21.02 -19.93
CA ALA A 269 -3.85 22.14 -19.05
C ALA A 269 -4.80 22.27 -17.85
N GLU A 270 -6.09 22.06 -18.04
CA GLU A 270 -7.09 22.06 -16.98
C GLU A 270 -6.87 20.90 -15.99
N ASN A 271 -6.58 19.72 -16.46
CA ASN A 271 -6.24 18.57 -15.62
C ASN A 271 -5.01 18.89 -14.74
N TRP A 272 -3.95 19.43 -15.32
CA TRP A 272 -2.76 19.82 -14.55
C TRP A 272 -3.04 20.90 -13.51
N ARG A 273 -3.85 21.89 -13.85
CA ARG A 273 -4.27 22.94 -12.88
C ARG A 273 -5.10 22.36 -11.75
N SER A 274 -6.14 21.60 -12.06
CA SER A 274 -7.08 21.10 -11.06
C SER A 274 -6.50 19.98 -10.21
N ILE A 275 -5.82 19.01 -10.85
CA ILE A 275 -5.33 17.79 -10.18
C ILE A 275 -4.01 18.04 -9.44
N LYS A 276 -3.14 18.90 -9.98
CA LYS A 276 -1.85 19.25 -9.35
C LYS A 276 -1.89 20.53 -8.52
N GLY A 277 -2.92 21.37 -8.67
CA GLY A 277 -3.02 22.66 -7.99
C GLY A 277 -2.01 23.70 -8.46
N ILE A 278 -1.51 23.57 -9.70
CA ILE A 278 -0.57 24.54 -10.30
C ILE A 278 -1.30 25.60 -11.12
N GLY A 279 -0.85 26.85 -11.06
CA GLY A 279 -1.49 27.97 -11.76
C GLY A 279 -1.37 27.88 -13.28
N ASP A 280 -0.17 27.94 -13.82
CA ASP A 280 0.12 27.84 -15.26
C ASP A 280 1.09 26.69 -15.53
N PRO A 281 0.63 25.58 -16.13
CA PRO A 281 1.50 24.44 -16.42
C PRO A 281 2.72 24.79 -17.26
N LYS A 282 2.62 25.73 -18.20
CA LYS A 282 3.73 26.16 -19.05
C LYS A 282 4.85 26.87 -18.27
N ARG A 283 4.49 27.55 -17.18
CA ARG A 283 5.46 28.24 -16.32
C ARG A 283 6.02 27.35 -15.23
N PHE A 284 5.33 26.28 -14.88
CA PHE A 284 5.76 25.33 -13.85
C PHE A 284 7.00 24.52 -14.31
N PHE A 285 7.06 24.17 -15.59
CA PHE A 285 8.14 23.35 -16.14
C PHE A 285 9.21 24.26 -16.79
N ARG A 286 10.34 24.46 -16.09
CA ARG A 286 11.44 25.33 -16.54
C ARG A 286 12.02 24.93 -17.89
N ASP A 287 12.19 23.62 -18.12
CA ASP A 287 12.83 23.07 -19.32
C ASP A 287 11.81 22.63 -20.39
N GLY A 288 10.58 23.13 -20.28
CA GLY A 288 9.47 22.76 -21.13
C GLY A 288 8.64 21.59 -20.55
N PHE A 289 7.46 21.37 -21.11
CA PHE A 289 6.55 20.34 -20.64
C PHE A 289 7.11 18.95 -20.96
N PRO A 290 7.18 18.01 -20.00
CA PRO A 290 7.79 16.71 -20.21
C PRO A 290 6.99 15.87 -21.23
N LYS A 291 7.70 15.08 -22.05
CA LYS A 291 7.07 14.09 -22.93
C LYS A 291 6.81 12.80 -22.19
N ASP A 292 7.68 12.44 -21.29
CA ASP A 292 7.68 11.19 -20.55
C ASP A 292 7.77 11.45 -19.06
N ILE A 293 7.19 10.56 -18.29
CA ILE A 293 7.22 10.61 -16.82
C ILE A 293 7.88 9.35 -16.28
N GLU A 294 8.75 9.51 -15.30
CA GLU A 294 9.33 8.39 -14.55
C GLU A 294 8.74 8.33 -13.14
N PHE A 295 8.27 7.14 -12.75
CA PHE A 295 7.76 6.85 -11.43
C PHE A 295 8.71 5.93 -10.66
N VAL A 296 8.83 6.21 -9.38
CA VAL A 296 9.45 5.30 -8.42
C VAL A 296 8.46 4.96 -7.30
N ASP A 297 8.87 4.05 -6.41
CA ASP A 297 8.04 3.58 -5.29
C ASP A 297 7.44 4.76 -4.52
N GLY A 298 6.14 4.65 -4.28
CA GLY A 298 5.38 5.67 -3.58
C GLY A 298 5.85 5.92 -2.15
N GLY A 299 6.54 4.94 -1.55
CA GLY A 299 7.14 5.08 -0.24
C GLY A 299 8.18 6.20 -0.14
N LEU A 300 8.72 6.68 -1.28
CA LEU A 300 9.63 7.83 -1.28
C LEU A 300 8.92 9.13 -0.84
N VAL A 301 7.65 9.29 -1.18
CA VAL A 301 6.87 10.52 -0.90
C VAL A 301 5.79 10.32 0.17
N SER A 302 5.24 9.11 0.31
CA SER A 302 4.27 8.76 1.36
C SER A 302 4.18 7.23 1.46
N ASN A 303 4.80 6.67 2.49
CA ASN A 303 4.76 5.23 2.71
C ASN A 303 3.44 4.77 3.32
N PHE A 304 2.82 5.64 4.11
CA PHE A 304 1.54 5.44 4.76
C PHE A 304 0.60 6.61 4.42
N PRO A 305 -0.14 6.54 3.31
CA PRO A 305 -0.90 7.66 2.75
C PRO A 305 -2.24 7.90 3.47
N PHE A 306 -2.22 8.04 4.79
CA PHE A 306 -3.41 8.13 5.64
C PHE A 306 -4.26 9.37 5.34
N ASP A 307 -3.60 10.46 4.95
CA ASP A 307 -4.22 11.75 4.59
C ASP A 307 -5.13 11.68 3.34
N ILE A 308 -5.05 10.62 2.54
CA ILE A 308 -5.87 10.51 1.31
C ILE A 308 -7.35 10.41 1.65
N PHE A 309 -7.72 9.63 2.66
CA PHE A 309 -9.12 9.41 3.04
C PHE A 309 -9.50 10.04 4.37
N HIS A 310 -8.54 10.17 5.28
CA HIS A 310 -8.81 10.81 6.56
C HIS A 310 -9.03 12.31 6.37
N ARG A 311 -10.15 12.80 6.88
CA ARG A 311 -10.50 14.21 6.87
C ARG A 311 -10.37 14.77 8.29
N PRO A 312 -9.50 15.78 8.50
CA PRO A 312 -9.25 16.31 9.84
C PRO A 312 -10.40 17.15 10.40
N ILE A 313 -11.34 17.60 9.56
CA ILE A 313 -12.44 18.49 9.96
C ILE A 313 -13.80 17.79 9.80
N GLY A 314 -14.69 18.00 10.77
CA GLY A 314 -16.06 17.50 10.79
C GLY A 314 -16.18 16.07 11.32
N THR A 315 -17.39 15.70 11.70
CA THR A 315 -17.70 14.35 12.19
C THR A 315 -17.86 13.40 11.01
N PRO A 316 -17.05 12.35 10.89
CA PRO A 316 -17.16 11.40 9.81
C PRO A 316 -18.34 10.45 10.00
N LYS A 317 -18.95 9.98 8.92
CA LYS A 317 -19.99 8.93 8.94
C LYS A 317 -19.42 7.53 9.14
N LEU A 318 -18.14 7.33 8.82
CA LEU A 318 -17.40 6.08 8.96
C LEU A 318 -15.92 6.39 9.19
N PRO A 319 -15.18 5.49 9.85
CA PRO A 319 -13.76 5.71 10.12
C PRO A 319 -12.88 5.44 8.90
N THR A 320 -11.72 6.08 8.88
CA THR A 320 -10.57 5.64 8.07
C THR A 320 -9.64 4.85 8.98
N LEU A 321 -9.52 3.55 8.78
CA LEU A 321 -8.60 2.71 9.54
C LEU A 321 -7.24 2.64 8.86
N GLY A 322 -6.18 2.80 9.64
CA GLY A 322 -4.80 2.71 9.18
C GLY A 322 -4.13 1.43 9.64
N ILE A 323 -3.44 0.74 8.73
CA ILE A 323 -2.70 -0.48 9.01
C ILE A 323 -1.24 -0.24 8.66
N LYS A 324 -0.38 -0.23 9.68
CA LYS A 324 1.06 -0.03 9.56
C LYS A 324 1.83 -1.29 9.90
N LEU A 325 3.08 -1.33 9.46
CA LEU A 325 4.04 -2.38 9.77
C LEU A 325 5.08 -1.79 10.74
N GLU A 326 5.07 -2.24 11.99
CA GLU A 326 6.10 -1.87 12.97
C GLU A 326 7.37 -2.66 12.64
N VAL A 327 8.28 -2.00 11.96
CA VAL A 327 9.60 -2.55 11.69
C VAL A 327 10.59 -1.82 12.59
N ASP A 328 11.28 -2.53 13.45
CA ASP A 328 12.38 -1.97 14.23
C ASP A 328 13.39 -1.32 13.28
N LEU A 329 13.40 0.00 13.26
CA LEU A 329 14.35 0.76 12.49
C LEU A 329 15.72 0.63 13.17
N TYR A 330 16.46 -0.42 12.80
CA TYR A 330 17.88 -0.47 13.08
C TYR A 330 18.51 0.80 12.50
N GLN A 331 19.01 1.68 13.37
CA GLN A 331 19.69 2.90 12.94
C GLN A 331 20.98 2.52 12.23
N PRO A 332 21.05 2.59 10.89
CA PRO A 332 22.28 2.27 10.19
C PRO A 332 23.31 3.36 10.52
N LYS A 333 24.49 2.96 11.01
CA LYS A 333 25.63 3.87 11.03
C LYS A 333 25.87 4.35 9.61
N SER A 334 25.87 5.65 9.37
CA SER A 334 25.98 6.27 8.03
C SER A 334 27.42 6.27 7.47
N ASP A 335 28.29 5.39 8.00
CA ASP A 335 29.71 5.24 7.65
C ASP A 335 29.98 4.75 6.22
N LYS A 336 28.96 4.21 5.52
CA LYS A 336 29.05 3.71 4.16
C LYS A 336 28.07 4.42 3.24
N LEU A 337 28.51 4.77 2.03
CA LEU A 337 27.71 5.49 1.03
C LEU A 337 26.31 4.86 0.80
N GLY A 338 26.24 3.53 0.73
CA GLY A 338 24.94 2.83 0.56
C GLY A 338 24.00 3.03 1.75
N ARG A 339 24.50 3.00 2.98
CA ARG A 339 23.71 3.28 4.18
C ARG A 339 23.28 4.74 4.27
N PHE A 340 24.17 5.66 3.87
CA PHE A 340 23.84 7.07 3.76
C PHE A 340 22.68 7.30 2.77
N ALA A 341 22.77 6.72 1.55
CA ALA A 341 21.71 6.83 0.55
C ALA A 341 20.37 6.24 1.05
N MET A 342 20.41 5.06 1.69
CA MET A 342 19.21 4.46 2.31
C MET A 342 18.66 5.31 3.46
N GLY A 343 19.53 5.96 4.22
CA GLY A 343 19.12 6.91 5.27
C GLY A 343 18.38 8.12 4.70
N LEU A 344 18.84 8.67 3.58
CA LEU A 344 18.15 9.75 2.89
C LEU A 344 16.77 9.31 2.39
N ILE A 345 16.67 8.14 1.74
CA ILE A 345 15.41 7.57 1.27
C ILE A 345 14.45 7.36 2.45
N SER A 346 14.94 6.78 3.56
CA SER A 346 14.11 6.55 4.76
C SER A 346 13.65 7.87 5.39
N THR A 347 14.50 8.91 5.37
CA THR A 347 14.11 10.24 5.88
C THR A 347 13.00 10.84 5.04
N CYS A 348 13.11 10.81 3.71
CA CYS A 348 12.06 11.26 2.80
C CYS A 348 10.76 10.47 3.03
N ARG A 349 10.87 9.14 3.08
CA ARG A 349 9.76 8.21 3.30
C ARG A 349 8.97 8.54 4.58
N ASN A 350 9.65 8.83 5.67
CA ASN A 350 9.02 9.03 6.97
C ASN A 350 8.57 10.48 7.22
N MET A 351 9.02 11.44 6.41
CA MET A 351 8.78 12.86 6.67
C MET A 351 7.29 13.21 6.65
N LEU A 352 6.58 12.84 5.59
CA LEU A 352 5.14 13.12 5.47
C LEU A 352 4.34 12.31 6.49
N ASP A 353 4.67 11.04 6.66
CA ASP A 353 3.96 10.15 7.59
C ASP A 353 4.10 10.65 9.03
N ASN A 354 5.29 11.11 9.43
CA ASN A 354 5.52 11.74 10.74
C ASN A 354 4.79 13.07 10.88
N HIS A 355 4.70 13.87 9.82
CA HIS A 355 3.93 15.12 9.85
C HIS A 355 2.44 14.84 10.04
N VAL A 356 1.87 13.89 9.30
CA VAL A 356 0.48 13.47 9.45
C VAL A 356 0.23 12.93 10.86
N ARG A 357 1.09 12.06 11.37
CA ARG A 357 1.02 11.55 12.73
C ARG A 357 0.99 12.67 13.78
N ALA A 358 1.91 13.63 13.67
CA ALA A 358 2.01 14.74 14.61
C ALA A 358 0.79 15.68 14.55
N SER A 359 0.22 15.89 13.37
CA SER A 359 -0.94 16.77 13.19
C SER A 359 -2.26 16.16 13.68
N LEU A 360 -2.39 14.82 13.66
CA LEU A 360 -3.61 14.12 14.05
C LEU A 360 -3.59 13.58 15.49
N ASN A 361 -2.41 13.41 16.06
CA ASN A 361 -2.13 12.94 17.44
C ASN A 361 -3.17 11.91 17.99
N ALA A 362 -4.13 12.35 18.83
CA ALA A 362 -5.09 11.45 19.47
C ALA A 362 -5.95 10.65 18.47
N GLU A 363 -6.40 11.29 17.39
CA GLU A 363 -7.18 10.62 16.33
C GLU A 363 -6.36 9.57 15.60
N TYR A 364 -5.08 9.86 15.36
CA TYR A 364 -4.17 8.91 14.73
C TYR A 364 -4.02 7.64 15.56
N HIS A 365 -3.80 7.79 16.85
CA HIS A 365 -3.66 6.64 17.77
C HIS A 365 -4.94 5.81 17.90
N ALA A 366 -6.11 6.44 17.78
CA ALA A 366 -7.39 5.72 17.81
C ALA A 366 -7.66 4.92 16.52
N LEU A 367 -7.17 5.40 15.35
CA LEU A 367 -7.52 4.85 14.03
C LEU A 367 -6.44 3.95 13.44
N VAL A 368 -5.19 4.06 13.90
CA VAL A 368 -4.05 3.40 13.29
C VAL A 368 -3.51 2.30 14.20
N LYS A 369 -3.40 1.09 13.66
CA LYS A 369 -2.72 -0.03 14.32
C LYS A 369 -1.42 -0.36 13.61
N GLU A 370 -0.34 -0.40 14.36
CA GLU A 370 0.96 -0.90 13.95
C GLU A 370 1.01 -2.41 14.23
N ILE A 371 1.32 -3.21 13.20
CA ILE A 371 1.48 -4.66 13.32
C ILE A 371 2.92 -4.93 13.76
N PRO A 372 3.17 -5.48 14.94
CA PRO A 372 4.51 -5.80 15.38
C PRO A 372 5.10 -6.93 14.52
N ILE A 373 6.23 -6.65 13.88
CA ILE A 373 6.98 -7.64 13.09
C ILE A 373 8.17 -8.08 13.95
N ASP A 374 8.03 -9.21 14.62
CA ASP A 374 9.12 -9.78 15.41
C ASP A 374 10.14 -10.49 14.51
N PRO A 375 11.33 -9.90 14.30
CA PRO A 375 12.36 -10.50 13.47
C PRO A 375 12.97 -11.76 14.10
N THR A 376 12.81 -11.97 15.40
CA THR A 376 13.44 -13.08 16.13
C THR A 376 12.56 -14.33 16.19
N ALA A 377 11.26 -14.18 15.96
CA ALA A 377 10.29 -15.28 16.07
C ALA A 377 10.57 -16.47 15.13
N THR A 378 11.32 -16.26 14.06
CA THR A 378 11.69 -17.30 13.06
C THR A 378 13.17 -17.61 13.07
N GLY A 379 13.96 -16.98 13.95
CA GLY A 379 15.44 -17.16 14.03
C GLY A 379 16.22 -16.44 12.93
N GLU A 380 15.54 -15.84 11.97
CA GLU A 380 16.13 -15.04 10.89
C GLU A 380 15.35 -13.72 10.76
N ASN A 381 16.06 -12.62 10.51
CA ASN A 381 15.42 -11.32 10.33
C ASN A 381 14.80 -11.23 8.92
N PRO A 382 13.45 -11.24 8.77
CA PRO A 382 12.82 -11.17 7.45
C PRO A 382 13.11 -9.82 6.81
N HIS A 383 13.87 -9.84 5.72
CA HIS A 383 14.15 -8.61 4.97
C HIS A 383 12.98 -8.31 4.03
N TRP A 384 12.50 -7.08 4.01
CA TRP A 384 11.33 -6.67 3.23
C TRP A 384 11.49 -6.85 1.70
N LEU A 385 12.74 -6.95 1.19
CA LEU A 385 13.07 -7.27 -0.22
C LEU A 385 13.46 -8.75 -0.42
N ASP A 386 13.23 -9.63 0.55
CA ASP A 386 13.52 -11.05 0.36
C ASP A 386 12.36 -11.76 -0.36
N PHE A 387 12.41 -11.70 -1.68
CA PHE A 387 11.43 -12.39 -2.54
C PHE A 387 11.55 -13.92 -2.52
N SER A 388 12.55 -14.46 -1.84
CA SER A 388 12.74 -15.90 -1.60
C SER A 388 12.32 -16.32 -0.19
N MET A 389 11.54 -15.48 0.51
CA MET A 389 11.11 -15.70 1.88
C MET A 389 10.46 -17.07 2.08
N PRO A 390 10.90 -17.88 3.06
CA PRO A 390 10.33 -19.20 3.33
C PRO A 390 8.85 -19.13 3.76
N ASN A 391 8.08 -20.15 3.43
CA ASN A 391 6.65 -20.22 3.71
C ASN A 391 6.30 -20.07 5.21
N HIS A 392 7.16 -20.54 6.13
CA HIS A 392 6.91 -20.40 7.57
C HIS A 392 7.03 -18.94 8.03
N HIS A 393 7.87 -18.12 7.39
CA HIS A 393 7.92 -16.68 7.64
C HIS A 393 6.66 -16.00 7.09
N CYS A 394 6.18 -16.39 5.91
CA CYS A 394 4.92 -15.89 5.35
C CYS A 394 3.74 -16.20 6.28
N GLU A 395 3.68 -17.41 6.83
CA GLU A 395 2.67 -17.81 7.82
C GLU A 395 2.77 -16.96 9.09
N HIS A 396 3.99 -16.76 9.61
CA HIS A 396 4.21 -15.93 10.80
C HIS A 396 3.75 -14.49 10.58
N LEU A 397 4.12 -13.86 9.46
CA LEU A 397 3.67 -12.51 9.10
C LEU A 397 2.16 -12.41 9.01
N PHE A 398 1.50 -13.38 8.36
CA PHE A 398 0.04 -13.41 8.28
C PHE A 398 -0.58 -13.46 9.68
N LEU A 399 -0.07 -14.31 10.56
CA LEU A 399 -0.57 -14.45 11.94
C LEU A 399 -0.27 -13.21 12.81
N ALA A 400 0.83 -12.52 12.58
CA ALA A 400 1.10 -11.23 13.23
C ALA A 400 0.00 -10.21 12.91
N GLY A 401 -0.40 -10.13 11.62
CA GLY A 401 -1.53 -9.30 11.21
C GLY A 401 -2.87 -9.72 11.85
N VAL A 402 -3.12 -11.02 11.92
CA VAL A 402 -4.31 -11.58 12.61
C VAL A 402 -4.37 -11.14 14.06
N ASN A 403 -3.28 -11.31 14.81
CA ASN A 403 -3.22 -10.97 16.23
C ASN A 403 -3.39 -9.47 16.46
N ALA A 404 -2.73 -8.64 15.65
CA ALA A 404 -2.84 -7.19 15.73
C ALA A 404 -4.26 -6.69 15.46
N ALA A 405 -4.97 -7.30 14.51
CA ALA A 405 -6.36 -6.96 14.22
C ALA A 405 -7.31 -7.37 15.36
N ILE A 406 -7.12 -8.56 15.93
CA ILE A 406 -7.91 -9.01 17.10
C ILE A 406 -7.70 -8.06 18.28
N GLU A 407 -6.46 -7.69 18.58
CA GLU A 407 -6.15 -6.74 19.65
C GLU A 407 -6.81 -5.38 19.39
N PHE A 408 -6.70 -4.85 18.16
CA PHE A 408 -7.31 -3.57 17.78
C PHE A 408 -8.84 -3.58 17.95
N LEU A 409 -9.52 -4.62 17.47
CA LEU A 409 -10.98 -4.74 17.58
C LEU A 409 -11.44 -5.00 19.02
N ASN A 410 -10.62 -5.64 19.84
CA ASN A 410 -10.98 -5.88 21.24
C ASN A 410 -10.82 -4.67 22.13
N GLN A 411 -9.72 -3.95 22.02
CA GLN A 411 -9.31 -2.95 23.01
C GLN A 411 -8.83 -1.63 22.40
N GLY A 412 -8.44 -1.64 21.11
CA GLY A 412 -7.77 -0.50 20.48
C GLY A 412 -8.71 0.52 19.85
N PHE A 413 -9.90 0.10 19.41
CA PHE A 413 -10.80 0.98 18.66
C PHE A 413 -12.22 0.94 19.18
N HIS A 414 -12.73 2.11 19.56
CA HIS A 414 -14.10 2.36 19.97
C HIS A 414 -14.69 3.49 19.13
N TRP A 415 -15.68 3.17 18.31
CA TRP A 415 -16.26 4.13 17.36
C TRP A 415 -16.89 5.35 18.06
N GLU A 416 -17.62 5.13 19.12
CA GLU A 416 -18.29 6.23 19.87
C GLU A 416 -17.25 7.15 20.53
N ASP A 417 -16.21 6.60 21.16
CA ASP A 417 -15.13 7.39 21.76
C ASP A 417 -14.40 8.22 20.70
N TYR A 418 -14.16 7.63 19.52
CA TYR A 418 -13.60 8.37 18.40
C TYR A 418 -14.49 9.50 17.92
N LEU A 419 -15.83 9.30 17.87
CA LEU A 419 -16.77 10.36 17.51
C LEU A 419 -16.75 11.51 18.52
N VAL A 420 -16.54 11.25 19.80
CA VAL A 420 -16.37 12.29 20.84
C VAL A 420 -15.13 13.14 20.56
N LEU A 421 -14.00 12.51 20.17
CA LEU A 421 -12.78 13.25 19.79
C LEU A 421 -12.99 14.17 18.58
N ARG A 422 -14.02 13.91 17.77
CA ARG A 422 -14.33 14.66 16.53
C ARG A 422 -15.37 15.76 16.71
N GLN A 423 -15.87 15.98 17.95
CA GLN A 423 -16.82 17.06 18.23
C GLN A 423 -16.09 18.42 18.32
N PRO A 424 -16.69 19.51 17.77
CA PRO A 424 -16.03 20.83 17.74
C PRO A 424 -15.59 21.37 19.10
N ASP A 425 -16.30 21.02 20.17
CA ASP A 425 -16.02 21.51 21.52
C ASP A 425 -14.85 20.82 22.22
N SER A 426 -14.37 19.67 21.71
CA SER A 426 -13.23 18.96 22.29
C SER A 426 -11.88 19.68 22.07
N PHE A 427 -11.82 20.62 21.15
CA PHE A 427 -10.61 21.41 20.85
C PHE A 427 -10.37 22.58 21.83
N TYR A 428 -11.36 22.98 22.64
CA TYR A 428 -11.25 24.14 23.53
C TYR A 428 -11.01 23.82 25.00
N THR A 429 -11.16 22.58 25.42
CA THR A 429 -10.80 22.18 26.79
C THR A 429 -9.32 21.77 26.80
N GLY A 430 -8.44 22.75 26.99
CA GLY A 430 -7.00 22.57 27.07
C GLY A 430 -6.53 21.81 28.33
N GLU A 431 -7.08 20.66 28.60
CA GLU A 431 -6.49 19.71 29.54
C GLU A 431 -5.50 18.83 28.80
N LYS A 432 -4.23 19.18 28.97
CA LYS A 432 -3.11 18.31 28.67
C LYS A 432 -3.30 17.01 29.44
N LEU A 433 -3.60 15.93 28.73
CA LEU A 433 -3.38 14.60 29.25
C LEU A 433 -1.87 14.41 29.36
N ALA A 434 -1.40 14.35 30.61
CA ALA A 434 -0.03 14.13 31.00
C ALA A 434 0.46 12.71 30.65
#